data_be312dac008788f5993b33a1d3c6099f
#
_entry.id   be312dac008788f5993b33a1d3c6099f
#
_cell.length_a   1.000
_cell.length_b   1.000
_cell.length_c   1.000
_cell.angle_alpha   90.00
_cell.angle_beta   90.00
_cell.angle_gamma   90.00
#
_symmetry.space_group_name_H-M   'P 1'
#
loop_
_entity.id
_entity.type
_entity.pdbx_description
1 polymer ?
#
loop_
_entity_poly.entity_id
_entity_poly.type
_entity_poly.pdbx_seq_one_letter_code
_entity_poly.pdbx_strand_id
1 'polypeptide(L)'
;DKLMEMFSSGIKLRWLNNAGFEMILPGGAHLLVDPWLDEAQIEPFPLVKLERADYVLLTHTHIDHAQSIGRIQKKFPGAAIFVGDLSAEELCREYDLNVERLFRVRSGEVFEFDDLKIEAIAARHTESKGGNYWNRGYCIAEDGKRKAIEFYGSLEMLNYRITASDGTRIVIWGGMTTQ
;
A
#
# COMPACT_ATOMS: atom_id res chain seq x y z
N ASP A 1 -1.22 -4.24 -21.11
CA ASP A 1 -0.47 -3.10 -20.51
C ASP A 1 -1.06 -1.74 -20.95
N LYS A 2 -2.30 -1.45 -20.58
CA LYS A 2 -2.88 -0.14 -20.92
C LYS A 2 -2.95 0.71 -19.65
N LEU A 3 -2.14 1.79 -19.62
CA LEU A 3 -2.44 2.94 -18.80
C LEU A 3 -3.79 3.49 -19.30
N MET A 4 -4.82 3.43 -18.45
CA MET A 4 -6.11 4.06 -18.75
C MET A 4 -6.08 5.51 -18.24
N GLU A 5 -6.30 6.48 -19.14
CA GLU A 5 -6.68 7.82 -18.71
C GLU A 5 -8.10 7.74 -18.14
N MET A 6 -8.22 7.99 -16.83
CA MET A 6 -9.52 8.10 -16.19
C MET A 6 -9.97 9.56 -16.25
N PHE A 7 -10.97 9.82 -17.08
CA PHE A 7 -11.68 11.08 -17.16
C PHE A 7 -10.82 12.29 -17.61
N SER A 8 -11.41 13.44 -17.67
CA SER A 8 -10.77 14.73 -17.92
C SER A 8 -9.80 15.20 -16.80
N SER A 9 -9.58 14.37 -15.78
CA SER A 9 -8.76 14.70 -14.61
C SER A 9 -7.24 14.59 -14.84
N GLY A 10 -6.78 14.03 -15.98
CA GLY A 10 -5.35 13.84 -16.23
C GLY A 10 -4.68 12.76 -15.38
N ILE A 11 -5.43 11.95 -14.63
CA ILE A 11 -4.92 10.81 -13.89
C ILE A 11 -4.74 9.63 -14.83
N LYS A 12 -3.55 9.01 -14.82
CA LYS A 12 -3.30 7.75 -15.50
C LYS A 12 -3.28 6.63 -14.45
N LEU A 13 -4.07 5.59 -14.68
CA LEU A 13 -4.18 4.43 -13.79
C LEU A 13 -3.76 3.17 -14.52
N ARG A 14 -2.92 2.37 -13.88
CA ARG A 14 -2.57 1.02 -14.33
C ARG A 14 -2.80 0.02 -13.19
N TRP A 15 -3.57 -1.02 -13.47
CA TRP A 15 -3.66 -2.16 -12.58
C TRP A 15 -2.38 -3.01 -12.70
N LEU A 16 -1.77 -3.33 -11.56
CA LEU A 16 -0.54 -4.10 -11.51
C LEU A 16 -0.83 -5.58 -11.27
N ASN A 17 -1.60 -5.85 -10.23
CA ASN A 17 -2.05 -7.19 -9.84
C ASN A 17 -2.91 -7.09 -8.58
N ASN A 18 -3.80 -8.05 -8.29
CA ASN A 18 -4.62 -8.12 -7.10
C ASN A 18 -5.20 -6.74 -6.72
N ALA A 19 -4.84 -6.18 -5.55
CA ALA A 19 -5.20 -4.83 -5.13
C ALA A 19 -4.17 -3.76 -5.56
N GLY A 20 -3.14 -4.14 -6.33
CA GLY A 20 -2.03 -3.29 -6.72
C GLY A 20 -2.33 -2.35 -7.88
N PHE A 21 -2.05 -1.05 -7.69
CA PHE A 21 -2.22 -0.03 -8.72
C PHE A 21 -1.01 0.90 -8.80
N GLU A 22 -0.71 1.33 -10.02
CA GLU A 22 0.11 2.51 -10.29
C GLU A 22 -0.78 3.66 -10.74
N MET A 23 -0.57 4.84 -10.18
CA MET A 23 -1.22 6.08 -10.57
C MET A 23 -0.18 7.12 -10.91
N ILE A 24 -0.38 7.81 -12.04
CA ILE A 24 0.35 9.03 -12.36
C ILE A 24 -0.63 10.18 -12.14
N LEU A 25 -0.32 11.03 -11.17
CA LEU A 25 -1.19 12.12 -10.77
C LEU A 25 -0.99 13.37 -11.64
N PRO A 26 -1.97 14.27 -11.71
CA PRO A 26 -1.75 15.62 -12.21
C PRO A 26 -0.56 16.26 -11.47
N GLY A 27 0.40 16.81 -12.23
CA GLY A 27 1.68 17.26 -11.66
C GLY A 27 2.83 16.26 -11.83
N GLY A 28 2.52 15.00 -12.21
CA GLY A 28 3.51 14.00 -12.61
C GLY A 28 4.04 13.09 -11.49
N ALA A 29 3.47 13.17 -10.28
CA ALA A 29 3.82 12.24 -9.20
C ALA A 29 3.39 10.81 -9.52
N HIS A 30 4.28 9.83 -9.32
CA HIS A 30 4.02 8.40 -9.46
C HIS A 30 3.74 7.77 -8.11
N LEU A 31 2.53 7.25 -7.94
CA LEU A 31 2.03 6.63 -6.73
C LEU A 31 1.78 5.14 -6.97
N LEU A 32 2.31 4.30 -6.11
CA LEU A 32 1.99 2.87 -6.05
C LEU A 32 1.10 2.60 -4.83
N VAL A 33 0.09 1.76 -5.02
CA VAL A 33 -0.78 1.27 -3.96
C VAL A 33 -0.69 -0.25 -3.93
N ASP A 34 -0.44 -0.82 -2.75
CA ASP A 34 -0.41 -2.26 -2.50
C ASP A 34 0.30 -3.08 -3.61
N PRO A 35 1.55 -2.72 -3.99
CA PRO A 35 2.19 -3.28 -5.16
C PRO A 35 2.70 -4.70 -4.92
N TRP A 36 1.93 -5.69 -5.32
CA TRP A 36 2.35 -7.09 -5.38
C TRP A 36 2.73 -7.43 -6.82
N LEU A 37 4.00 -7.64 -7.10
CA LEU A 37 4.55 -7.62 -8.46
C LEU A 37 4.99 -8.99 -8.95
N ASP A 38 6.30 -9.19 -9.16
CA ASP A 38 6.85 -10.45 -9.68
C ASP A 38 6.58 -11.67 -8.79
N GLU A 39 6.36 -11.46 -7.50
CA GLU A 39 6.08 -12.49 -6.52
C GLU A 39 4.64 -13.02 -6.59
N ALA A 40 3.76 -12.32 -7.31
CA ALA A 40 2.38 -12.72 -7.47
C ALA A 40 2.27 -14.06 -8.22
N GLN A 41 1.42 -14.94 -7.71
CA GLN A 41 1.25 -16.28 -8.28
C GLN A 41 0.43 -16.29 -9.57
N ILE A 42 -0.44 -15.29 -9.75
CA ILE A 42 -1.33 -15.16 -10.91
C ILE A 42 -1.06 -13.79 -11.55
N GLU A 43 -0.78 -13.82 -12.86
CA GLU A 43 -0.55 -12.61 -13.67
C GLU A 43 0.46 -11.63 -13.07
N PRO A 44 1.70 -12.06 -12.73
CA PRO A 44 2.68 -11.18 -12.10
C PRO A 44 3.01 -9.99 -13.00
N PHE A 45 3.09 -8.81 -12.39
CA PHE A 45 3.55 -7.62 -13.07
C PHE A 45 5.05 -7.45 -12.86
N PRO A 46 5.88 -7.48 -13.92
CA PRO A 46 7.33 -7.39 -13.75
C PRO A 46 7.78 -6.03 -13.20
N LEU A 47 8.53 -6.03 -12.10
CA LEU A 47 9.10 -4.81 -11.49
C LEU A 47 9.92 -3.98 -12.49
N VAL A 48 10.56 -4.64 -13.47
CA VAL A 48 11.35 -3.95 -14.50
C VAL A 48 10.52 -2.97 -15.33
N LYS A 49 9.21 -3.18 -15.45
CA LYS A 49 8.29 -2.32 -16.19
C LYS A 49 7.86 -1.06 -15.43
N LEU A 50 8.12 -0.97 -14.13
CA LEU A 50 7.94 0.27 -13.38
C LEU A 50 9.09 1.21 -13.68
N GLU A 51 8.79 2.40 -14.14
CA GLU A 51 9.80 3.40 -14.53
C GLU A 51 10.12 4.37 -13.39
N ARG A 52 9.14 4.61 -12.49
CA ARG A 52 9.25 5.56 -11.39
C ARG A 52 8.32 5.17 -10.23
N ALA A 53 8.74 5.50 -9.02
CA ALA A 53 7.88 5.52 -7.84
C ALA A 53 8.34 6.66 -6.94
N ASP A 54 7.45 7.59 -6.63
CA ASP A 54 7.69 8.68 -5.69
C ASP A 54 7.08 8.35 -4.33
N TYR A 55 5.91 7.72 -4.35
CA TYR A 55 5.14 7.34 -3.17
C TYR A 55 4.64 5.91 -3.28
N VAL A 56 4.68 5.18 -2.17
CA VAL A 56 4.09 3.84 -2.05
C VAL A 56 3.18 3.82 -0.84
N LEU A 57 1.90 3.55 -1.04
CA LEU A 57 0.92 3.43 0.03
C LEU A 57 0.58 1.96 0.24
N LEU A 58 0.76 1.47 1.46
CA LEU A 58 0.28 0.16 1.86
C LEU A 58 -0.99 0.31 2.70
N THR A 59 -2.08 -0.32 2.26
CA THR A 59 -3.31 -0.37 3.05
C THR A 59 -3.11 -1.25 4.27
N HIS A 60 -2.38 -2.35 4.12
CA HIS A 60 -1.97 -3.26 5.20
C HIS A 60 -0.80 -4.15 4.73
N THR A 61 -0.27 -4.97 5.62
CA THR A 61 0.98 -5.71 5.38
C THR A 61 0.81 -7.20 5.09
N HIS A 62 -0.36 -7.65 4.60
CA HIS A 62 -0.46 -8.99 4.07
C HIS A 62 0.45 -9.17 2.84
N ILE A 63 0.87 -10.41 2.62
CA ILE A 63 1.86 -10.76 1.60
C ILE A 63 1.48 -10.28 0.20
N ASP A 64 0.21 -10.41 -0.17
CA ASP A 64 -0.33 -10.00 -1.46
C ASP A 64 -0.50 -8.48 -1.64
N HIS A 65 -0.06 -7.69 -0.66
CA HIS A 65 0.00 -6.22 -0.69
C HIS A 65 1.42 -5.69 -0.51
N ALA A 66 2.25 -6.35 0.32
CA ALA A 66 3.52 -5.80 0.78
C ALA A 66 4.77 -6.55 0.31
N GLN A 67 4.64 -7.77 -0.25
CA GLN A 67 5.80 -8.64 -0.51
C GLN A 67 6.88 -8.01 -1.42
N SER A 68 6.48 -7.17 -2.37
CA SER A 68 7.42 -6.57 -3.32
C SER A 68 8.13 -5.33 -2.79
N ILE A 69 7.80 -4.85 -1.57
CA ILE A 69 8.22 -3.53 -1.08
C ILE A 69 9.74 -3.36 -1.00
N GLY A 70 10.46 -4.38 -0.54
CA GLY A 70 11.92 -4.32 -0.44
C GLY A 70 12.60 -4.17 -1.80
N ARG A 71 12.09 -4.84 -2.83
CA ARG A 71 12.60 -4.73 -4.20
C ARG A 71 12.24 -3.39 -4.83
N ILE A 72 11.05 -2.88 -4.54
CA ILE A 72 10.62 -1.55 -4.98
C ILE A 72 11.53 -0.48 -4.39
N GLN A 73 11.80 -0.52 -3.09
CA GLN A 73 12.68 0.47 -2.46
C GLN A 73 14.12 0.39 -2.98
N LYS A 74 14.64 -0.81 -3.25
CA LYS A 74 15.97 -0.97 -3.88
C LYS A 74 16.03 -0.35 -5.26
N LYS A 75 14.96 -0.48 -6.06
CA LYS A 75 14.88 0.12 -7.40
C LYS A 75 14.67 1.63 -7.35
N PHE A 76 13.86 2.10 -6.40
CA PHE A 76 13.48 3.51 -6.23
C PHE A 76 13.80 3.99 -4.81
N PRO A 77 15.09 4.20 -4.49
CA PRO A 77 15.51 4.49 -3.11
C PRO A 77 14.99 5.84 -2.56
N GLY A 78 14.51 6.72 -3.44
CA GLY A 78 13.88 7.99 -3.07
C GLY A 78 12.39 7.89 -2.76
N ALA A 79 11.74 6.76 -3.04
CA ALA A 79 10.31 6.60 -2.81
C ALA A 79 9.95 6.70 -1.33
N ALA A 80 8.91 7.48 -1.01
CA ALA A 80 8.33 7.55 0.33
C ALA A 80 7.34 6.40 0.52
N ILE A 81 7.55 5.56 1.53
CA ILE A 81 6.71 4.39 1.83
C ILE A 81 5.83 4.71 3.03
N PHE A 82 4.52 4.58 2.86
CA PHE A 82 3.52 4.79 3.90
C PHE A 82 2.96 3.44 4.34
N VAL A 83 3.05 3.16 5.63
CA VAL A 83 2.57 1.91 6.24
C VAL A 83 2.03 2.19 7.63
N GLY A 84 1.05 1.42 8.06
CA GLY A 84 0.47 1.52 9.40
C GLY A 84 1.52 1.39 10.51
N ASP A 85 1.35 2.18 11.57
CA ASP A 85 2.33 2.32 12.66
C ASP A 85 2.63 1.00 13.38
N LEU A 86 1.62 0.13 13.57
CA LEU A 86 1.81 -1.17 14.20
C LEU A 86 2.66 -2.12 13.35
N SER A 87 2.51 -2.05 12.04
CA SER A 87 3.17 -2.96 11.09
C SER A 87 4.56 -2.52 10.68
N ALA A 88 4.87 -1.24 10.84
CA ALA A 88 6.05 -0.59 10.25
C ALA A 88 7.38 -1.24 10.64
N GLU A 89 7.56 -1.56 11.91
CA GLU A 89 8.82 -2.14 12.40
C GLU A 89 9.06 -3.55 11.87
N GLU A 90 8.02 -4.39 11.86
CA GLU A 90 8.11 -5.75 11.32
C GLU A 90 8.31 -5.74 9.80
N LEU A 91 7.66 -4.80 9.10
CA LEU A 91 7.87 -4.62 7.66
C LEU A 91 9.32 -4.26 7.36
N CYS A 92 9.91 -3.33 8.11
CA CYS A 92 11.31 -2.96 7.98
C CYS A 92 12.23 -4.15 8.19
N ARG A 93 11.98 -4.94 9.23
CA ARG A 93 12.80 -6.11 9.57
C ARG A 93 12.70 -7.20 8.51
N GLU A 94 11.49 -7.49 8.04
CA GLU A 94 11.24 -8.54 7.05
C GLU A 94 11.88 -8.23 5.68
N TYR A 95 11.85 -6.96 5.24
CA TYR A 95 12.29 -6.57 3.90
C TYR A 95 13.53 -5.70 3.87
N ASP A 96 14.21 -5.51 5.02
CA ASP A 96 15.45 -4.71 5.14
C ASP A 96 15.28 -3.30 4.54
N LEU A 97 14.23 -2.59 4.99
CA LEU A 97 13.89 -1.29 4.44
C LEU A 97 14.73 -0.16 5.02
N ASN A 98 15.03 0.84 4.18
CA ASN A 98 15.59 2.12 4.65
C ASN A 98 14.51 2.90 5.41
N VAL A 99 14.69 3.02 6.73
CA VAL A 99 13.75 3.68 7.64
C VAL A 99 13.61 5.19 7.40
N GLU A 100 14.61 5.84 6.78
CA GLU A 100 14.55 7.28 6.48
C GLU A 100 13.49 7.62 5.44
N ARG A 101 13.04 6.64 4.66
CA ARG A 101 12.00 6.79 3.65
C ARG A 101 10.69 6.14 4.05
N LEU A 102 10.57 5.68 5.29
CA LEU A 102 9.37 5.05 5.82
C LEU A 102 8.56 6.03 6.66
N PHE A 103 7.32 6.22 6.29
CA PHE A 103 6.32 7.00 7.02
C PHE A 103 5.42 6.04 7.80
N ARG A 104 5.50 6.10 9.12
CA ARG A 104 4.61 5.37 10.03
C ARG A 104 3.31 6.14 10.15
N VAL A 105 2.21 5.50 9.80
CA VAL A 105 0.93 6.17 9.60
C VAL A 105 -0.09 5.70 10.61
N ARG A 106 -0.77 6.66 11.24
CA ARG A 106 -1.95 6.41 12.07
C ARG A 106 -3.18 6.99 11.41
N SER A 107 -4.33 6.36 11.68
CA SER A 107 -5.61 6.91 11.23
C SER A 107 -5.81 8.36 11.71
N GLY A 108 -6.26 9.22 10.81
CA GLY A 108 -6.48 10.64 11.04
C GLY A 108 -5.28 11.53 10.74
N GLU A 109 -4.11 10.96 10.46
CA GLU A 109 -2.93 11.74 10.09
C GLU A 109 -3.03 12.25 8.66
N VAL A 110 -2.41 13.41 8.43
CA VAL A 110 -2.35 14.11 7.15
C VAL A 110 -0.91 14.46 6.84
N PHE A 111 -0.46 14.07 5.65
CA PHE A 111 0.87 14.35 5.14
C PHE A 111 0.74 15.28 3.93
N GLU A 112 1.37 16.43 3.98
CA GLU A 112 1.33 17.43 2.91
C GLU A 112 2.71 17.54 2.26
N PHE A 113 2.73 17.36 0.94
CA PHE A 113 3.89 17.51 0.07
C PHE A 113 3.59 18.57 -0.98
N ASP A 114 4.60 19.02 -1.71
CA ASP A 114 4.45 20.04 -2.73
C ASP A 114 3.51 19.64 -3.87
N ASP A 115 3.44 18.34 -4.16
CA ASP A 115 2.71 17.79 -5.31
C ASP A 115 1.43 17.03 -4.93
N LEU A 116 1.26 16.65 -3.66
CA LEU A 116 0.05 15.96 -3.19
C LEU A 116 -0.14 16.04 -1.67
N LYS A 117 -1.35 15.76 -1.23
CA LYS A 117 -1.70 15.52 0.17
C LYS A 117 -2.23 14.10 0.34
N ILE A 118 -1.77 13.39 1.38
CA ILE A 118 -2.20 12.05 1.76
C ILE A 118 -2.88 12.12 3.13
N GLU A 119 -4.11 11.63 3.22
CA GLU A 119 -4.88 11.57 4.46
C GLU A 119 -5.18 10.11 4.77
N ALA A 120 -4.82 9.64 5.95
CA ALA A 120 -5.07 8.28 6.42
C ALA A 120 -6.44 8.17 7.11
N ILE A 121 -7.21 7.16 6.73
CA ILE A 121 -8.56 6.91 7.23
C ILE A 121 -8.59 5.52 7.85
N ALA A 122 -9.21 5.38 9.03
CA ALA A 122 -9.36 4.09 9.69
C ALA A 122 -10.10 3.09 8.80
N ALA A 123 -9.59 1.87 8.75
CA ALA A 123 -10.21 0.77 8.06
C ALA A 123 -10.11 -0.52 8.88
N ARG A 124 -10.93 -1.50 8.51
CA ARG A 124 -10.87 -2.86 9.06
C ARG A 124 -10.72 -3.85 7.93
N HIS A 125 -9.92 -4.87 8.17
CA HIS A 125 -9.83 -6.00 7.26
C HIS A 125 -11.17 -6.73 7.18
N THR A 126 -11.54 -7.17 5.99
CA THR A 126 -12.77 -7.95 5.78
C THR A 126 -12.69 -9.30 6.48
N GLU A 127 -13.85 -9.79 6.94
CA GLU A 127 -13.96 -11.12 7.50
C GLU A 127 -13.86 -12.20 6.40
N SER A 128 -13.22 -13.31 6.73
CA SER A 128 -13.30 -14.49 5.88
C SER A 128 -14.68 -15.15 5.98
N LYS A 129 -15.10 -15.83 4.91
CA LYS A 129 -16.31 -16.67 4.94
C LYS A 129 -16.21 -17.68 6.10
N GLY A 130 -17.18 -17.67 7.01
CA GLY A 130 -17.20 -18.54 8.19
C GLY A 130 -17.04 -17.80 9.52
N GLY A 131 -17.08 -16.48 9.56
CA GLY A 131 -17.04 -15.70 10.81
C GLY A 131 -15.68 -15.65 11.48
N ASN A 132 -14.62 -16.02 10.78
CA ASN A 132 -13.25 -15.86 11.26
C ASN A 132 -12.79 -14.43 10.96
N TYR A 133 -12.73 -13.63 12.01
CA TYR A 133 -12.09 -12.32 11.93
C TYR A 133 -10.59 -12.50 11.85
N TRP A 134 -9.97 -11.98 10.82
CA TRP A 134 -8.52 -11.99 10.67
C TRP A 134 -7.79 -11.28 11.82
N ASN A 135 -8.47 -10.36 12.49
CA ASN A 135 -7.93 -9.60 13.62
C ASN A 135 -8.24 -10.21 15.00
N ARG A 136 -8.43 -11.52 15.11
CA ARG A 136 -8.64 -12.22 16.39
C ARG A 136 -7.35 -12.55 17.15
N GLY A 137 -6.31 -11.78 17.00
CA GLY A 137 -5.23 -11.81 17.97
C GLY A 137 -4.34 -13.07 18.01
N TYR A 138 -4.07 -13.70 16.88
CA TYR A 138 -3.08 -14.77 16.83
C TYR A 138 -1.79 -14.34 16.15
N CYS A 139 -0.71 -14.44 16.90
CA CYS A 139 0.62 -14.11 16.41
C CYS A 139 1.34 -15.27 15.74
N ILE A 140 0.91 -16.52 15.98
CA ILE A 140 1.64 -17.70 15.57
C ILE A 140 0.66 -18.70 14.96
N ALA A 141 0.91 -19.13 13.73
CA ALA A 141 0.26 -20.29 13.17
C ALA A 141 0.75 -21.55 13.91
N GLU A 142 -0.06 -22.60 13.98
CA GLU A 142 0.29 -23.86 14.63
C GLU A 142 1.59 -24.49 14.12
N ASP A 143 1.96 -24.19 12.86
CA ASP A 143 3.21 -24.62 12.24
C ASP A 143 4.41 -23.68 12.49
N GLY A 144 4.23 -22.62 13.27
CA GLY A 144 5.27 -21.63 13.58
C GLY A 144 5.75 -20.77 12.39
N LYS A 145 5.10 -20.85 11.24
CA LYS A 145 5.57 -20.22 9.97
C LYS A 145 4.90 -18.89 9.65
N ARG A 146 3.89 -18.49 10.38
CA ARG A 146 3.19 -17.24 10.09
C ARG A 146 4.07 -16.06 10.45
N LYS A 147 4.36 -15.22 9.46
CA LYS A 147 5.16 -14.02 9.67
C LYS A 147 4.41 -12.99 10.52
N ALA A 148 5.12 -12.27 11.36
CA ALA A 148 4.53 -11.22 12.20
C ALA A 148 3.83 -10.14 11.35
N ILE A 149 4.34 -9.80 10.18
CA ILE A 149 3.71 -8.84 9.26
C ILE A 149 2.31 -9.27 8.82
N GLU A 150 2.05 -10.57 8.66
CA GLU A 150 0.72 -11.11 8.34
C GLU A 150 -0.27 -10.89 9.49
N PHE A 151 0.19 -11.07 10.72
CA PHE A 151 -0.61 -10.83 11.90
C PHE A 151 -0.96 -9.33 12.04
N TYR A 152 0.05 -8.46 11.93
CA TYR A 152 -0.18 -7.02 11.99
C TYR A 152 -1.04 -6.52 10.83
N GLY A 153 -0.89 -7.07 9.63
CA GLY A 153 -1.75 -6.77 8.49
C GLY A 153 -3.23 -7.10 8.71
N SER A 154 -3.51 -8.07 9.61
CA SER A 154 -4.88 -8.39 10.02
C SER A 154 -5.43 -7.41 11.08
N LEU A 155 -4.55 -6.83 11.91
CA LEU A 155 -4.94 -5.90 12.98
C LEU A 155 -5.07 -4.46 12.53
N GLU A 156 -4.23 -4.05 11.57
CA GLU A 156 -4.13 -2.67 11.12
C GLU A 156 -4.37 -2.57 9.63
N MET A 157 -5.36 -1.80 9.27
CA MET A 157 -5.68 -1.49 7.89
C MET A 157 -6.04 -0.02 7.76
N LEU A 158 -5.62 0.59 6.67
CA LEU A 158 -5.86 1.99 6.36
C LEU A 158 -6.51 2.13 4.99
N ASN A 159 -7.45 3.04 4.90
CA ASN A 159 -7.84 3.66 3.64
C ASN A 159 -7.08 4.98 3.48
N TYR A 160 -6.96 5.48 2.26
CA TYR A 160 -6.28 6.73 2.00
C TYR A 160 -7.13 7.65 1.13
N ARG A 161 -7.12 8.94 1.44
CA ARG A 161 -7.57 9.99 0.53
C ARG A 161 -6.36 10.78 0.04
N ILE A 162 -6.20 10.84 -1.27
CA ILE A 162 -5.13 11.57 -1.92
C ILE A 162 -5.75 12.79 -2.57
N THR A 163 -5.16 13.97 -2.35
CA THR A 163 -5.51 15.18 -3.06
C THR A 163 -4.31 15.59 -3.91
N ALA A 164 -4.45 15.55 -5.23
CA ALA A 164 -3.42 15.96 -6.17
C ALA A 164 -3.28 17.49 -6.23
N SER A 165 -2.19 17.98 -6.82
CA SER A 165 -1.87 19.42 -6.90
C SER A 165 -2.95 20.28 -7.59
N ASP A 166 -3.75 19.71 -8.49
CA ASP A 166 -4.87 20.37 -9.17
C ASP A 166 -6.19 20.33 -8.37
N GLY A 167 -6.16 19.75 -7.14
CA GLY A 167 -7.34 19.56 -6.28
C GLY A 167 -8.14 18.30 -6.54
N THR A 168 -7.76 17.47 -7.53
CA THR A 168 -8.41 16.17 -7.77
C THR A 168 -8.24 15.25 -6.56
N ARG A 169 -9.33 14.63 -6.14
CA ARG A 169 -9.37 13.73 -4.99
C ARG A 169 -9.58 12.29 -5.41
N ILE A 170 -8.76 11.40 -4.85
CA ILE A 170 -8.82 9.95 -5.07
C ILE A 170 -8.95 9.29 -3.71
N VAL A 171 -9.85 8.31 -3.60
CA VAL A 171 -9.98 7.49 -2.39
C VAL A 171 -9.52 6.08 -2.71
N ILE A 172 -8.55 5.60 -1.94
CA ILE A 172 -8.13 4.20 -1.91
C ILE A 172 -8.94 3.52 -0.82
N TRP A 173 -9.80 2.60 -1.24
CA TRP A 173 -10.68 1.87 -0.33
C TRP A 173 -10.19 0.44 -0.19
N GLY A 174 -9.23 0.20 0.70
CA GLY A 174 -8.63 -1.12 0.93
C GLY A 174 -9.47 -2.01 1.85
N GLY A 175 -10.26 -1.43 2.74
CA GLY A 175 -11.05 -2.17 3.70
C GLY A 175 -12.30 -1.44 4.16
N MET A 176 -13.09 -2.11 5.01
CA MET A 176 -14.31 -1.52 5.56
C MET A 176 -13.99 -0.31 6.45
N THR A 177 -14.81 0.73 6.37
CA THR A 177 -14.73 1.83 7.34
C THR A 177 -15.15 1.36 8.72
N THR A 178 -14.42 1.79 9.73
CA THR A 178 -14.88 1.71 11.12
C THR A 178 -15.87 2.85 11.37
N GLN A 179 -17.08 2.52 11.73
CA GLN A 179 -18.02 3.51 12.28
C GLN A 179 -17.69 3.75 13.74
#